data_2393074b5ed93ce2441dda3c2fdec8f1
#
_entry.id   2393074b5ed93ce2441dda3c2fdec8f1
#
_cell.length_a   1.000
_cell.length_b   1.000
_cell.length_c   1.000
_cell.angle_alpha   90.00
_cell.angle_beta   90.00
_cell.angle_gamma   90.00
#
_symmetry.space_group_name_H-M   'P 1'
#
loop_
_entity.id
_entity.type
_entity.pdbx_description
1 polymer ?
#
loop_
_entity_poly.entity_id
_entity_poly.type
_entity_poly.pdbx_seq_one_letter_code
_entity_poly.pdbx_strand_id
1 'polypeptide(L)'
;WFDEYLDEYPTWHINTSTPIFLLIDGTYYCGHCLIVYRAENLKRTIYYRFTRSEDDDEIASDLMNIRSMGYNVIGITTDGGDNIIRAVEYVYPDVPRQRCMVHVQRECLSSITLHPRTPEGRMLKSLIMSLSDIRTHNDMMWWLSRYNLWVEENEEYVCEKACLPNSTRTYFVRNDLRKAYVHLRRAIPNLFEFIKHPGLPKTTNALESFFGHIKDQLRLHRGLSETRVDNFIKWYLYFNDEKKSKR
;
A
#
# COMPACT_ATOMS: atom_id res chain seq x y z
N TRP A 1 -24.16 -2.34 -30.43
CA TRP A 1 -24.47 -3.59 -29.68
C TRP A 1 -23.34 -4.00 -28.76
N PHE A 2 -22.09 -4.11 -29.22
CA PHE A 2 -20.96 -4.52 -28.38
C PHE A 2 -20.62 -3.44 -27.32
N ASP A 3 -20.65 -2.17 -27.70
CA ASP A 3 -20.40 -1.05 -26.77
C ASP A 3 -21.51 -0.97 -25.69
N GLU A 4 -22.78 -1.17 -26.03
CA GLU A 4 -23.92 -1.22 -25.08
C GLU A 4 -23.72 -2.32 -24.05
N TYR A 5 -23.28 -3.53 -24.45
CA TYR A 5 -22.98 -4.63 -23.53
C TYR A 5 -21.81 -4.29 -22.59
N LEU A 6 -20.78 -3.59 -23.10
CA LEU A 6 -19.64 -3.20 -22.29
C LEU A 6 -19.99 -2.12 -21.26
N ASP A 7 -21.03 -1.33 -21.48
CA ASP A 7 -21.48 -0.30 -20.54
C ASP A 7 -22.26 -0.88 -19.35
N GLU A 8 -22.71 -2.13 -19.42
CA GLU A 8 -23.34 -2.82 -18.29
C GLU A 8 -22.33 -3.02 -17.14
N TYR A 9 -22.85 -2.99 -15.90
CA TYR A 9 -22.05 -3.26 -14.72
C TYR A 9 -22.19 -4.72 -14.33
N PRO A 10 -21.06 -5.47 -14.24
CA PRO A 10 -21.10 -6.83 -13.77
C PRO A 10 -21.52 -6.88 -12.29
N THR A 11 -22.41 -7.82 -11.96
CA THR A 11 -22.83 -8.07 -10.57
C THR A 11 -21.92 -9.09 -9.91
N TRP A 12 -21.38 -8.73 -8.74
CA TRP A 12 -20.59 -9.64 -7.92
C TRP A 12 -21.48 -10.28 -6.85
N HIS A 13 -21.53 -11.61 -6.82
CA HIS A 13 -22.16 -12.35 -5.73
C HIS A 13 -21.07 -12.84 -4.77
N ILE A 14 -20.88 -12.12 -3.67
CA ILE A 14 -19.91 -12.50 -2.65
C ILE A 14 -20.65 -12.76 -1.34
N ASN A 15 -20.32 -13.89 -0.69
CA ASN A 15 -20.83 -14.18 0.64
C ASN A 15 -20.21 -13.20 1.65
N THR A 16 -21.03 -12.32 2.21
CA THR A 16 -20.60 -11.28 3.15
C THR A 16 -20.40 -11.79 4.57
N SER A 17 -20.85 -13.02 4.89
CA SER A 17 -20.71 -13.60 6.24
C SER A 17 -19.29 -14.03 6.58
N THR A 18 -18.42 -14.23 5.59
CA THR A 18 -17.03 -14.63 5.80
C THR A 18 -16.19 -13.40 6.20
N PRO A 19 -15.47 -13.46 7.34
CA PRO A 19 -14.52 -12.39 7.69
C PRO A 19 -13.46 -12.20 6.61
N ILE A 20 -13.14 -10.95 6.29
CA ILE A 20 -12.21 -10.62 5.22
C ILE A 20 -11.04 -9.78 5.70
N PHE A 21 -9.87 -10.03 5.09
CA PHE A 21 -8.73 -9.13 5.11
C PHE A 21 -8.74 -8.28 3.84
N LEU A 22 -8.84 -6.97 4.02
CA LEU A 22 -8.97 -6.02 2.93
C LEU A 22 -7.60 -5.50 2.51
N LEU A 23 -7.26 -5.63 1.23
CA LEU A 23 -6.17 -4.89 0.60
C LEU A 23 -6.75 -3.66 -0.10
N ILE A 24 -6.09 -2.52 0.09
CA ILE A 24 -6.42 -1.26 -0.58
C ILE A 24 -5.14 -0.75 -1.23
N ASP A 25 -5.22 -0.50 -2.54
CA ASP A 25 -4.11 0.05 -3.30
C ASP A 25 -4.63 0.73 -4.56
N GLY A 26 -3.92 1.75 -5.03
CA GLY A 26 -4.24 2.50 -6.22
C GLY A 26 -3.22 2.30 -7.34
N THR A 27 -3.64 2.50 -8.58
CA THR A 27 -2.73 2.53 -9.72
C THR A 27 -3.16 3.55 -10.74
N TYR A 28 -2.17 4.22 -11.37
CA TYR A 28 -2.42 5.23 -12.39
C TYR A 28 -2.26 4.65 -13.79
N TYR A 29 -3.18 5.04 -14.68
CA TYR A 29 -3.17 4.70 -16.09
C TYR A 29 -3.83 5.84 -16.91
N CYS A 30 -3.25 6.19 -18.04
CA CYS A 30 -3.81 7.21 -18.96
C CYS A 30 -4.33 8.50 -18.28
N GLY A 31 -3.71 8.95 -17.19
CA GLY A 31 -4.15 10.13 -16.43
C GLY A 31 -5.28 9.88 -15.42
N HIS A 32 -5.76 8.66 -15.29
CA HIS A 32 -6.76 8.22 -14.30
C HIS A 32 -6.12 7.38 -13.20
N CYS A 33 -6.79 7.31 -12.05
CA CYS A 33 -6.47 6.44 -10.93
C CYS A 33 -7.54 5.36 -10.80
N LEU A 34 -7.13 4.11 -10.67
CA LEU A 34 -7.97 2.99 -10.28
C LEU A 34 -7.62 2.60 -8.85
N ILE A 35 -8.57 2.74 -7.93
CA ILE A 35 -8.46 2.23 -6.56
C ILE A 35 -9.19 0.90 -6.50
N VAL A 36 -8.54 -0.13 -5.95
CA VAL A 36 -9.10 -1.48 -5.83
C VAL A 36 -9.15 -1.89 -4.36
N TYR A 37 -10.30 -2.41 -3.96
CA TYR A 37 -10.58 -2.99 -2.66
C TYR A 37 -10.73 -4.50 -2.83
N ARG A 38 -9.77 -5.27 -2.32
CA ARG A 38 -9.69 -6.71 -2.53
C ARG A 38 -9.76 -7.47 -1.22
N ALA A 39 -10.69 -8.41 -1.11
CA ALA A 39 -10.69 -9.42 -0.04
C ALA A 39 -9.62 -10.47 -0.35
N GLU A 40 -8.46 -10.39 0.31
CA GLU A 40 -7.30 -11.21 -0.06
C GLU A 40 -7.47 -12.69 0.30
N ASN A 41 -8.08 -13.01 1.44
CA ASN A 41 -8.37 -14.39 1.81
C ASN A 41 -9.39 -15.07 0.88
N LEU A 42 -10.25 -14.30 0.22
CA LEU A 42 -11.16 -14.77 -0.82
C LEU A 42 -10.58 -14.64 -2.23
N LYS A 43 -9.46 -13.92 -2.39
CA LYS A 43 -8.81 -13.57 -3.65
C LYS A 43 -9.75 -12.88 -4.66
N ARG A 44 -10.67 -12.05 -4.14
CA ARG A 44 -11.70 -11.36 -4.93
C ARG A 44 -11.66 -9.86 -4.70
N THR A 45 -11.88 -9.12 -5.80
CA THR A 45 -12.19 -7.70 -5.75
C THR A 45 -13.63 -7.55 -5.24
N ILE A 46 -13.82 -6.74 -4.20
CA ILE A 46 -15.16 -6.49 -3.63
C ILE A 46 -15.69 -5.12 -4.00
N TYR A 47 -14.78 -4.19 -4.30
CA TYR A 47 -15.11 -2.84 -4.73
C TYR A 47 -13.96 -2.24 -5.54
N TYR A 48 -14.25 -1.27 -6.38
CA TYR A 48 -13.25 -0.49 -7.11
C TYR A 48 -13.81 0.89 -7.43
N ARG A 49 -12.91 1.85 -7.64
CA ARG A 49 -13.25 3.22 -8.06
C ARG A 49 -12.33 3.68 -9.18
N PHE A 50 -12.91 4.30 -10.19
CA PHE A 50 -12.18 5.14 -11.14
C PHE A 50 -12.25 6.59 -10.66
N THR A 51 -11.09 7.21 -10.48
CA THR A 51 -10.96 8.59 -10.03
C THR A 51 -9.77 9.26 -10.69
N ARG A 52 -9.50 10.52 -10.37
CA ARG A 52 -8.30 11.23 -10.85
C ARG A 52 -7.13 11.17 -9.89
N SER A 53 -7.41 10.99 -8.61
CA SER A 53 -6.42 10.93 -7.53
C SER A 53 -6.96 10.14 -6.36
N GLU A 54 -6.07 9.70 -5.49
CA GLU A 54 -6.44 9.12 -4.21
C GLU A 54 -6.86 10.24 -3.25
N ASP A 55 -8.16 10.39 -3.07
CA ASP A 55 -8.78 11.38 -2.19
C ASP A 55 -9.37 10.69 -0.95
N ASP A 56 -9.15 11.25 0.25
CA ASP A 56 -9.56 10.60 1.50
C ASP A 56 -11.09 10.58 1.68
N ASP A 57 -11.82 11.58 1.22
CA ASP A 57 -13.29 11.60 1.28
C ASP A 57 -13.90 10.53 0.34
N GLU A 58 -13.34 10.39 -0.87
CA GLU A 58 -13.78 9.36 -1.81
C GLU A 58 -13.49 7.95 -1.28
N ILE A 59 -12.29 7.74 -0.72
CA ILE A 59 -11.90 6.46 -0.12
C ILE A 59 -12.76 6.14 1.11
N ALA A 60 -13.05 7.13 1.96
CA ALA A 60 -13.95 6.96 3.09
C ALA A 60 -15.37 6.58 2.64
N SER A 61 -15.89 7.23 1.61
CA SER A 61 -17.18 6.88 1.01
C SER A 61 -17.22 5.43 0.52
N ASP A 62 -16.16 4.96 -0.15
CA ASP A 62 -16.04 3.58 -0.61
C ASP A 62 -16.02 2.58 0.55
N LEU A 63 -15.27 2.88 1.60
CA LEU A 63 -15.20 2.05 2.80
C LEU A 63 -16.54 1.99 3.53
N MET A 64 -17.30 3.09 3.59
CA MET A 64 -18.67 3.10 4.11
C MET A 64 -19.61 2.24 3.24
N ASN A 65 -19.49 2.29 1.92
CA ASN A 65 -20.24 1.44 1.00
C ASN A 65 -19.93 -0.04 1.25
N ILE A 66 -18.66 -0.41 1.37
CA ILE A 66 -18.21 -1.78 1.70
C ILE A 66 -18.82 -2.24 3.03
N ARG A 67 -18.81 -1.38 4.05
CA ARG A 67 -19.42 -1.65 5.35
C ARG A 67 -20.95 -1.83 5.24
N SER A 68 -21.62 -0.98 4.47
CA SER A 68 -23.08 -1.05 4.25
C SER A 68 -23.51 -2.29 3.48
N MET A 69 -22.65 -2.83 2.61
CA MET A 69 -22.85 -4.10 1.92
C MET A 69 -22.76 -5.32 2.87
N GLY A 70 -22.42 -5.11 4.14
CA GLY A 70 -22.39 -6.16 5.17
C GLY A 70 -21.08 -6.94 5.24
N TYR A 71 -19.98 -6.48 4.59
CA TYR A 71 -18.68 -7.15 4.71
C TYR A 71 -18.10 -7.01 6.11
N ASN A 72 -17.70 -8.15 6.69
CA ASN A 72 -17.01 -8.21 7.98
C ASN A 72 -15.51 -8.05 7.79
N VAL A 73 -15.02 -6.81 7.78
CA VAL A 73 -13.59 -6.49 7.63
C VAL A 73 -12.89 -6.66 8.97
N ILE A 74 -11.95 -7.60 9.06
CA ILE A 74 -11.22 -7.94 10.29
C ILE A 74 -9.74 -7.51 10.27
N GLY A 75 -9.26 -6.93 9.17
CA GLY A 75 -7.92 -6.38 9.04
C GLY A 75 -7.76 -5.71 7.69
N ILE A 76 -6.91 -4.66 7.62
CA ILE A 76 -6.71 -3.86 6.41
C ILE A 76 -5.22 -3.70 6.17
N THR A 77 -4.77 -3.94 4.92
CA THR A 77 -3.39 -3.67 4.49
C THR A 77 -3.39 -2.65 3.37
N THR A 78 -2.58 -1.58 3.53
CA THR A 78 -2.44 -0.49 2.55
C THR A 78 -0.98 -0.15 2.30
N ASP A 79 -0.70 0.61 1.24
CA ASP A 79 0.63 1.19 0.97
C ASP A 79 1.06 2.21 2.04
N GLY A 80 0.10 2.80 2.75
CA GLY A 80 0.31 3.78 3.82
C GLY A 80 0.34 5.23 3.32
N GLY A 81 -0.29 5.51 2.19
CA GLY A 81 -0.59 6.88 1.77
C GLY A 81 -1.45 7.60 2.81
N ASP A 82 -1.13 8.86 3.10
CA ASP A 82 -1.79 9.62 4.18
C ASP A 82 -3.32 9.72 3.98
N ASN A 83 -3.79 9.81 2.72
CA ASN A 83 -5.21 9.86 2.39
C ASN A 83 -5.91 8.55 2.74
N ILE A 84 -5.31 7.41 2.36
CA ILE A 84 -5.86 6.08 2.65
C ILE A 84 -5.88 5.85 4.17
N ILE A 85 -4.81 6.23 4.87
CA ILE A 85 -4.74 6.10 6.34
C ILE A 85 -5.88 6.86 7.01
N ARG A 86 -6.09 8.14 6.65
CA ARG A 86 -7.18 8.95 7.25
C ARG A 86 -8.55 8.35 7.00
N ALA A 87 -8.82 7.90 5.78
CA ALA A 87 -10.08 7.27 5.43
C ALA A 87 -10.33 5.98 6.21
N VAL A 88 -9.30 5.12 6.35
CA VAL A 88 -9.39 3.88 7.12
C VAL A 88 -9.58 4.16 8.60
N GLU A 89 -8.86 5.13 9.18
CA GLU A 89 -9.03 5.53 10.58
C GLU A 89 -10.42 6.06 10.88
N TYR A 90 -11.00 6.79 9.94
CA TYR A 90 -12.34 7.33 10.07
C TYR A 90 -13.44 6.24 10.04
N VAL A 91 -13.35 5.30 9.09
CA VAL A 91 -14.42 4.31 8.88
C VAL A 91 -14.24 3.04 9.73
N TYR A 92 -12.99 2.63 9.95
CA TYR A 92 -12.61 1.39 10.65
C TYR A 92 -11.58 1.66 11.76
N PRO A 93 -11.90 2.48 12.79
CA PRO A 93 -10.95 2.88 13.83
C PRO A 93 -10.38 1.69 14.63
N ASP A 94 -11.19 0.64 14.86
CA ASP A 94 -10.85 -0.51 15.70
C ASP A 94 -10.26 -1.70 14.92
N VAL A 95 -10.20 -1.60 13.58
CA VAL A 95 -9.69 -2.69 12.73
C VAL A 95 -8.17 -2.62 12.64
N PRO A 96 -7.43 -3.74 12.86
CA PRO A 96 -5.99 -3.79 12.70
C PRO A 96 -5.56 -3.32 11.31
N ARG A 97 -4.57 -2.42 11.28
CA ARG A 97 -4.04 -1.83 10.05
C ARG A 97 -2.59 -2.21 9.85
N GLN A 98 -2.33 -2.91 8.78
CA GLN A 98 -0.99 -3.27 8.35
C GLN A 98 -0.51 -2.32 7.26
N ARG A 99 0.63 -1.70 7.45
CA ARG A 99 1.32 -0.98 6.39
C ARG A 99 2.09 -1.94 5.50
N CYS A 100 1.95 -1.82 4.19
CA CYS A 100 2.63 -2.68 3.22
C CYS A 100 4.15 -2.61 3.40
N MET A 101 4.74 -3.71 3.81
CA MET A 101 6.17 -3.80 4.11
C MET A 101 7.05 -3.52 2.89
N VAL A 102 6.63 -3.96 1.72
CA VAL A 102 7.36 -3.75 0.46
C VAL A 102 7.36 -2.27 0.07
N HIS A 103 6.22 -1.58 0.24
CA HIS A 103 6.16 -0.13 0.00
C HIS A 103 7.08 0.63 0.94
N VAL A 104 7.07 0.32 2.24
CA VAL A 104 7.98 0.93 3.21
C VAL A 104 9.44 0.70 2.84
N GLN A 105 9.81 -0.53 2.44
CA GLN A 105 11.16 -0.82 1.96
C GLN A 105 11.55 0.01 0.74
N ARG A 106 10.68 0.04 -0.28
CA ARG A 106 10.93 0.80 -1.53
C ARG A 106 11.12 2.28 -1.27
N GLU A 107 10.23 2.89 -0.48
CA GLU A 107 10.29 4.32 -0.16
C GLU A 107 11.53 4.67 0.67
N CYS A 108 11.88 3.87 1.66
CA CYS A 108 13.12 4.05 2.40
C CYS A 108 14.35 3.93 1.47
N LEU A 109 14.39 2.89 0.63
CA LEU A 109 15.51 2.64 -0.27
C LEU A 109 15.62 3.68 -1.40
N SER A 110 14.52 4.28 -1.83
CA SER A 110 14.52 5.37 -2.81
C SER A 110 15.22 6.62 -2.29
N SER A 111 15.20 6.84 -0.97
CA SER A 111 15.88 7.96 -0.31
C SER A 111 17.37 7.68 -0.03
N ILE A 112 17.76 6.42 0.10
CA ILE A 112 19.15 6.03 0.36
C ILE A 112 19.77 5.53 -0.94
N THR A 113 21.02 5.93 -1.24
CA THR A 113 21.74 5.44 -2.42
C THR A 113 21.92 3.92 -2.37
N LEU A 114 22.08 3.28 -3.54
CA LEU A 114 22.37 1.83 -3.62
C LEU A 114 23.62 1.44 -2.83
N HIS A 115 24.60 2.33 -2.75
CA HIS A 115 25.86 2.14 -2.03
C HIS A 115 26.11 3.29 -1.06
N PRO A 116 25.48 3.28 0.14
CA PRO A 116 25.70 4.32 1.15
C PRO A 116 27.17 4.39 1.55
N ARG A 117 27.74 5.60 1.51
CA ARG A 117 29.16 5.82 1.81
C ARG A 117 29.45 5.74 3.30
N THR A 118 28.49 6.13 4.14
CA THR A 118 28.66 6.18 5.59
C THR A 118 28.28 4.85 6.26
N PRO A 119 28.93 4.48 7.38
CA PRO A 119 28.57 3.28 8.15
C PRO A 119 27.10 3.29 8.59
N GLU A 120 26.60 4.43 9.07
CA GLU A 120 25.22 4.63 9.55
C GLU A 120 24.19 4.35 8.44
N GLY A 121 24.49 4.86 7.22
CA GLY A 121 23.65 4.61 6.04
C GLY A 121 23.66 3.14 5.61
N ARG A 122 24.81 2.46 5.69
CA ARG A 122 24.90 1.02 5.39
C ARG A 122 24.12 0.18 6.41
N MET A 123 24.22 0.54 7.70
CA MET A 123 23.48 -0.14 8.77
C MET A 123 21.96 0.07 8.60
N LEU A 124 21.48 1.30 8.37
CA LEU A 124 20.06 1.55 8.13
C LEU A 124 19.55 0.81 6.89
N LYS A 125 20.33 0.80 5.80
CA LYS A 125 19.99 0.00 4.61
C LYS A 125 19.83 -1.48 4.93
N SER A 126 20.75 -2.05 5.72
CA SER A 126 20.68 -3.45 6.13
C SER A 126 19.43 -3.73 6.96
N LEU A 127 19.06 -2.85 7.89
CA LEU A 127 17.82 -2.94 8.66
C LEU A 127 16.58 -2.89 7.76
N ILE A 128 16.53 -1.98 6.80
CA ILE A 128 15.42 -1.87 5.85
C ILE A 128 15.31 -3.15 5.01
N MET A 129 16.42 -3.65 4.49
CA MET A 129 16.42 -4.87 3.67
C MET A 129 15.95 -6.11 4.46
N SER A 130 16.32 -6.23 5.72
CA SER A 130 15.93 -7.37 6.57
C SER A 130 14.46 -7.36 7.02
N LEU A 131 13.69 -6.31 6.75
CA LEU A 131 12.24 -6.30 7.02
C LEU A 131 11.50 -7.47 6.35
N SER A 132 11.88 -7.84 5.13
CA SER A 132 11.26 -8.94 4.39
C SER A 132 11.42 -10.31 5.07
N ASP A 133 12.45 -10.47 5.92
CA ASP A 133 12.78 -11.73 6.58
C ASP A 133 11.97 -11.97 7.87
N ILE A 134 11.33 -10.92 8.39
CA ILE A 134 10.52 -10.98 9.60
C ILE A 134 9.26 -11.82 9.35
N ARG A 135 9.09 -12.89 10.14
CA ARG A 135 7.96 -13.82 10.07
C ARG A 135 7.33 -14.10 11.42
N THR A 136 8.11 -14.03 12.49
CA THR A 136 7.70 -14.39 13.84
C THR A 136 7.81 -13.21 14.81
N HIS A 137 7.19 -13.35 15.98
CA HIS A 137 7.33 -12.38 17.06
C HIS A 137 8.80 -12.21 17.49
N ASN A 138 9.57 -13.31 17.52
CA ASN A 138 10.98 -13.26 17.88
C ASN A 138 11.80 -12.49 16.83
N ASP A 139 11.53 -12.70 15.53
CA ASP A 139 12.20 -11.93 14.46
C ASP A 139 11.92 -10.43 14.62
N MET A 140 10.66 -10.06 14.88
CA MET A 140 10.24 -8.69 15.12
C MET A 140 10.97 -8.07 16.31
N MET A 141 11.00 -8.76 17.46
CA MET A 141 11.66 -8.25 18.67
C MET A 141 13.16 -8.07 18.45
N TRP A 142 13.80 -9.02 17.79
CA TRP A 142 15.21 -8.92 17.44
C TRP A 142 15.49 -7.76 16.48
N TRP A 143 14.63 -7.58 15.46
CA TRP A 143 14.75 -6.47 14.53
C TRP A 143 14.54 -5.11 15.21
N LEU A 144 13.50 -4.99 16.05
CA LEU A 144 13.23 -3.77 16.82
C LEU A 144 14.37 -3.41 17.76
N SER A 145 14.99 -4.40 18.42
CA SER A 145 16.15 -4.18 19.28
C SER A 145 17.32 -3.58 18.50
N ARG A 146 17.63 -4.10 17.30
CA ARG A 146 18.69 -3.56 16.43
C ARG A 146 18.34 -2.17 15.89
N TYR A 147 17.08 -1.96 15.53
CA TYR A 147 16.61 -0.64 15.10
C TYR A 147 16.75 0.40 16.21
N ASN A 148 16.33 0.08 17.43
CA ASN A 148 16.43 0.99 18.58
C ASN A 148 17.90 1.31 18.89
N LEU A 149 18.78 0.32 18.88
CA LEU A 149 20.22 0.55 19.07
C LEU A 149 20.77 1.50 17.99
N TRP A 150 20.39 1.27 16.72
CA TRP A 150 20.80 2.15 15.64
C TRP A 150 20.28 3.59 15.84
N VAL A 151 19.05 3.76 16.31
CA VAL A 151 18.46 5.07 16.61
C VAL A 151 19.23 5.75 17.74
N GLU A 152 19.48 5.07 18.85
CA GLU A 152 20.23 5.61 20.00
C GLU A 152 21.62 6.11 19.59
N GLU A 153 22.30 5.39 18.72
CA GLU A 153 23.65 5.74 18.26
C GLU A 153 23.67 6.84 17.17
N ASN A 154 22.61 6.99 16.37
CA ASN A 154 22.69 7.73 15.11
C ASN A 154 21.61 8.82 14.94
N GLU A 155 20.59 8.95 15.79
CA GLU A 155 19.50 9.92 15.59
C GLU A 155 20.01 11.36 15.53
N GLU A 156 20.93 11.75 16.42
CA GLU A 156 21.51 13.07 16.46
C GLU A 156 22.30 13.36 15.17
N TYR A 157 23.13 12.41 14.74
CA TYR A 157 23.91 12.49 13.50
C TYR A 157 23.00 12.64 12.27
N VAL A 158 21.92 11.88 12.18
CA VAL A 158 20.99 11.91 11.05
C VAL A 158 20.15 13.17 11.02
N CYS A 159 19.82 13.73 12.19
CA CYS A 159 18.98 14.92 12.36
C CYS A 159 19.80 16.22 12.45
N GLU A 160 21.10 16.16 12.22
CA GLU A 160 21.98 17.33 12.23
C GLU A 160 21.53 18.40 11.22
N LYS A 161 21.46 19.65 11.69
CA LYS A 161 21.10 20.81 10.88
C LYS A 161 22.30 21.73 10.72
N ALA A 162 22.41 22.33 9.55
CA ALA A 162 23.34 23.43 9.27
C ALA A 162 22.58 24.66 8.77
N CYS A 163 23.18 25.83 8.96
CA CYS A 163 22.65 27.09 8.42
C CYS A 163 23.19 27.34 7.02
N LEU A 164 22.37 27.91 6.16
CA LEU A 164 22.83 28.42 4.87
C LEU A 164 23.72 29.67 5.10
N PRO A 165 24.80 29.85 4.33
CA PRO A 165 25.63 31.03 4.43
C PRO A 165 24.79 32.31 4.32
N ASN A 166 25.01 33.26 5.23
CA ASN A 166 24.31 34.54 5.29
C ASN A 166 22.77 34.47 5.40
N SER A 167 22.22 33.40 6.02
CA SER A 167 20.78 33.19 6.15
C SER A 167 20.45 32.56 7.51
N THR A 168 19.25 32.82 8.01
CA THR A 168 18.66 32.12 9.16
C THR A 168 18.02 30.79 8.80
N ARG A 169 17.99 30.45 7.48
CA ARG A 169 17.39 29.19 7.02
C ARG A 169 18.32 28.01 7.32
N THR A 170 17.74 26.97 7.90
CA THR A 170 18.45 25.74 8.21
C THR A 170 18.06 24.63 7.23
N TYR A 171 18.99 23.69 7.02
CA TYR A 171 18.76 22.47 6.26
C TYR A 171 19.34 21.26 6.99
N PHE A 172 18.84 20.07 6.70
CA PHE A 172 19.39 18.83 7.25
C PHE A 172 20.62 18.41 6.42
N VAL A 173 21.76 18.23 7.09
CA VAL A 173 23.03 17.87 6.46
C VAL A 173 22.92 16.54 5.71
N ARG A 174 22.16 15.59 6.25
CA ARG A 174 21.97 14.22 5.70
C ARG A 174 20.50 13.98 5.36
N ASN A 175 19.91 14.86 4.57
CA ASN A 175 18.47 14.89 4.32
C ASN A 175 17.93 13.55 3.78
N ASP A 176 18.67 12.88 2.90
CA ASP A 176 18.21 11.62 2.30
C ASP A 176 18.21 10.46 3.30
N LEU A 177 19.28 10.35 4.11
CA LEU A 177 19.31 9.37 5.20
C LEU A 177 18.21 9.64 6.23
N ARG A 178 17.97 10.92 6.55
CA ARG A 178 16.91 11.36 7.45
C ARG A 178 15.52 11.04 6.90
N LYS A 179 15.29 11.25 5.60
CA LYS A 179 13.99 10.89 4.97
C LYS A 179 13.68 9.40 5.17
N ALA A 180 14.64 8.52 4.88
CA ALA A 180 14.47 7.09 5.07
C ALA A 180 14.22 6.74 6.54
N TYR A 181 14.99 7.31 7.46
CA TYR A 181 14.79 7.12 8.90
C TYR A 181 13.40 7.55 9.37
N VAL A 182 12.98 8.77 9.01
CA VAL A 182 11.67 9.32 9.42
C VAL A 182 10.52 8.49 8.82
N HIS A 183 10.65 8.07 7.55
CA HIS A 183 9.66 7.24 6.91
C HIS A 183 9.52 5.89 7.62
N LEU A 184 10.64 5.21 7.89
CA LEU A 184 10.64 3.95 8.63
C LEU A 184 10.04 4.10 10.04
N ARG A 185 10.46 5.13 10.79
CA ARG A 185 9.95 5.42 12.13
C ARG A 185 8.42 5.60 12.15
N ARG A 186 7.87 6.30 11.15
CA ARG A 186 6.41 6.50 11.01
C ARG A 186 5.67 5.21 10.66
N ALA A 187 6.33 4.29 9.96
CA ALA A 187 5.72 3.03 9.55
C ALA A 187 5.64 2.00 10.70
N ILE A 188 6.63 1.96 11.60
CA ILE A 188 6.80 0.93 12.63
C ILE A 188 5.52 0.62 13.42
N PRO A 189 4.70 1.58 13.88
CA PRO A 189 3.51 1.29 14.66
C PRO A 189 2.53 0.32 13.99
N ASN A 190 2.45 0.36 12.65
CA ASN A 190 1.53 -0.47 11.86
C ASN A 190 2.26 -1.46 10.93
N LEU A 191 3.55 -1.71 11.15
CA LEU A 191 4.37 -2.52 10.24
C LEU A 191 4.34 -4.01 10.56
N PHE A 192 3.94 -4.38 11.79
CA PHE A 192 4.02 -5.75 12.30
C PHE A 192 2.69 -6.31 12.80
N GLU A 193 1.57 -5.71 12.37
CA GLU A 193 0.24 -6.17 12.76
C GLU A 193 -0.07 -7.59 12.23
N PHE A 194 0.51 -7.98 11.09
CA PHE A 194 0.39 -9.33 10.54
C PHE A 194 0.92 -10.44 11.49
N ILE A 195 1.79 -10.09 12.43
CA ILE A 195 2.31 -11.04 13.45
C ILE A 195 1.27 -11.25 14.55
N LYS A 196 0.53 -10.19 14.94
CA LYS A 196 -0.50 -10.23 15.97
C LYS A 196 -1.82 -10.82 15.45
N HIS A 197 -2.06 -10.66 14.15
CA HIS A 197 -3.31 -11.05 13.48
C HIS A 197 -3.02 -12.08 12.37
N PRO A 198 -3.01 -13.39 12.69
CA PRO A 198 -2.74 -14.44 11.72
C PRO A 198 -3.68 -14.37 10.50
N GLY A 199 -3.10 -14.39 9.31
CA GLY A 199 -3.84 -14.26 8.05
C GLY A 199 -3.90 -12.83 7.49
N LEU A 200 -3.59 -11.79 8.28
CA LEU A 200 -3.47 -10.43 7.78
C LEU A 200 -2.26 -10.33 6.82
N PRO A 201 -2.48 -9.93 5.55
CA PRO A 201 -1.39 -9.83 4.60
C PRO A 201 -0.37 -8.75 4.99
N LYS A 202 0.92 -9.09 4.97
CA LYS A 202 2.00 -8.13 5.26
C LYS A 202 2.32 -7.18 4.10
N THR A 203 1.77 -7.44 2.90
CA THR A 203 2.05 -6.67 1.67
C THR A 203 0.81 -6.56 0.79
N THR A 204 0.80 -5.56 -0.10
CA THR A 204 -0.18 -5.39 -1.18
C THR A 204 0.28 -6.00 -2.51
N ASN A 205 1.31 -6.85 -2.51
CA ASN A 205 1.91 -7.44 -3.71
C ASN A 205 0.89 -8.15 -4.62
N ALA A 206 -0.18 -8.70 -4.04
CA ALA A 206 -1.25 -9.32 -4.81
C ALA A 206 -1.97 -8.31 -5.72
N LEU A 207 -2.18 -7.07 -5.26
CA LEU A 207 -2.72 -5.98 -6.06
C LEU A 207 -1.69 -5.43 -7.04
N GLU A 208 -0.42 -5.26 -6.64
CA GLU A 208 0.64 -4.83 -7.56
C GLU A 208 0.79 -5.78 -8.76
N SER A 209 0.83 -7.09 -8.52
CA SER A 209 0.87 -8.10 -9.57
C SER A 209 -0.36 -8.01 -10.47
N PHE A 210 -1.53 -7.81 -9.89
CA PHE A 210 -2.78 -7.64 -10.60
C PHE A 210 -2.77 -6.38 -11.49
N PHE A 211 -2.31 -5.24 -10.96
CA PHE A 211 -2.16 -4.01 -11.72
C PHE A 211 -1.13 -4.13 -12.86
N GLY A 212 -0.05 -4.87 -12.64
CA GLY A 212 0.93 -5.20 -13.69
C GLY A 212 0.26 -5.89 -14.87
N HIS A 213 -0.54 -6.93 -14.60
CA HIS A 213 -1.28 -7.65 -15.64
C HIS A 213 -2.29 -6.76 -16.37
N ILE A 214 -3.05 -5.90 -15.68
CA ILE A 214 -3.96 -4.94 -16.33
C ILE A 214 -3.18 -4.03 -17.29
N LYS A 215 -2.08 -3.44 -16.81
CA LYS A 215 -1.25 -2.53 -17.61
C LYS A 215 -0.65 -3.24 -18.83
N ASP A 216 -0.21 -4.48 -18.69
CA ASP A 216 0.31 -5.27 -19.83
C ASP A 216 -0.78 -5.55 -20.87
N GLN A 217 -1.99 -5.88 -20.44
CA GLN A 217 -3.12 -6.05 -21.37
C GLN A 217 -3.49 -4.72 -22.04
N LEU A 218 -3.55 -3.61 -21.32
CA LEU A 218 -3.83 -2.29 -21.90
C LEU A 218 -2.78 -1.88 -22.94
N ARG A 219 -1.51 -2.26 -22.78
CA ARG A 219 -0.45 -2.00 -23.78
C ARG A 219 -0.70 -2.71 -25.10
N LEU A 220 -1.39 -3.86 -25.08
CA LEU A 220 -1.78 -4.59 -26.31
C LEU A 220 -2.95 -3.91 -27.02
N HIS A 221 -3.76 -3.14 -26.33
CA HIS A 221 -4.95 -2.47 -26.84
C HIS A 221 -4.74 -0.96 -27.01
N ARG A 222 -3.69 -0.58 -27.75
CA ARG A 222 -3.37 0.83 -28.05
C ARG A 222 -4.48 1.49 -28.85
N GLY A 223 -4.89 2.69 -28.44
CA GLY A 223 -5.91 3.49 -29.14
C GLY A 223 -7.34 3.32 -28.60
N LEU A 224 -7.52 2.66 -27.45
CA LEU A 224 -8.79 2.72 -26.74
C LEU A 224 -9.05 4.15 -26.23
N SER A 225 -10.30 4.63 -26.36
CA SER A 225 -10.74 5.85 -25.66
C SER A 225 -10.76 5.61 -24.14
N GLU A 226 -10.74 6.67 -23.35
CA GLU A 226 -10.78 6.59 -21.87
C GLU A 226 -11.94 5.71 -21.39
N THR A 227 -13.16 5.95 -21.89
CA THR A 227 -14.35 5.15 -21.54
C THR A 227 -14.17 3.66 -21.86
N ARG A 228 -13.54 3.34 -23.00
CA ARG A 228 -13.28 1.95 -23.37
C ARG A 228 -12.19 1.30 -22.52
N VAL A 229 -11.22 2.07 -22.03
CA VAL A 229 -10.22 1.60 -21.06
C VAL A 229 -10.91 1.26 -19.74
N ASP A 230 -11.77 2.12 -19.23
CA ASP A 230 -12.51 1.88 -17.98
C ASP A 230 -13.42 0.64 -18.12
N ASN A 231 -14.13 0.51 -19.22
CA ASN A 231 -14.95 -0.67 -19.52
C ASN A 231 -14.09 -1.94 -19.61
N PHE A 232 -12.93 -1.88 -20.28
CA PHE A 232 -11.99 -3.01 -20.32
C PHE A 232 -11.56 -3.43 -18.92
N ILE A 233 -11.15 -2.48 -18.07
CA ILE A 233 -10.70 -2.76 -16.70
C ILE A 233 -11.85 -3.36 -15.88
N LYS A 234 -13.04 -2.78 -15.95
CA LYS A 234 -14.26 -3.27 -15.28
C LYS A 234 -14.50 -4.76 -15.56
N TRP A 235 -14.50 -5.15 -16.83
CA TRP A 235 -14.72 -6.55 -17.23
C TRP A 235 -13.51 -7.44 -16.91
N TYR A 236 -12.30 -6.90 -16.99
CA TYR A 236 -11.10 -7.63 -16.58
C TYR A 236 -11.12 -7.98 -15.10
N LEU A 237 -11.53 -7.06 -14.22
CA LEU A 237 -11.74 -7.29 -12.78
C LEU A 237 -12.72 -8.46 -12.58
N TYR A 238 -13.88 -8.39 -13.22
CA TYR A 238 -14.92 -9.40 -13.11
C TYR A 238 -14.46 -10.80 -13.56
N PHE A 239 -13.93 -10.93 -14.77
CA PHE A 239 -13.53 -12.23 -15.31
C PHE A 239 -12.31 -12.83 -14.62
N ASN A 240 -11.40 -12.00 -14.11
CA ASN A 240 -10.26 -12.51 -13.36
C ASN A 240 -10.69 -13.14 -12.02
N ASP A 241 -11.70 -12.59 -11.38
CA ASP A 241 -12.25 -13.12 -10.14
C ASP A 241 -13.09 -14.39 -10.38
N GLU A 242 -13.88 -14.43 -11.46
CA GLU A 242 -14.65 -15.61 -11.88
C GLU A 242 -13.77 -16.83 -12.20
N LYS A 243 -12.63 -16.63 -12.88
CA LYS A 243 -11.67 -17.70 -13.19
C LYS A 243 -11.07 -18.32 -11.92
N LYS A 244 -10.91 -17.55 -10.85
CA LYS A 244 -10.33 -18.03 -9.58
C LYS A 244 -11.35 -18.77 -8.72
N SER A 245 -12.65 -18.51 -8.89
CA SER A 245 -13.69 -19.22 -8.16
C SER A 245 -14.01 -20.62 -8.70
N LYS A 246 -13.55 -20.93 -9.90
CA LYS A 246 -13.74 -22.25 -10.56
C LYS A 246 -12.56 -23.20 -10.38
N ARG A 247 -11.52 -22.80 -9.68
CA ARG A 247 -10.36 -23.60 -9.29
C ARG A 247 -10.35 -23.87 -7.78
#